data_d6c725cee2f85399a05a94f74abdb4fd
#
_entry.id   d6c725cee2f85399a05a94f74abdb4fd
#
_cell.length_a   1.000
_cell.length_b   1.000
_cell.length_c   1.000
_cell.angle_alpha   90.00
_cell.angle_beta   90.00
_cell.angle_gamma   90.00
#
_symmetry.space_group_name_H-M   'P 1'
#
loop_
_entity.id
_entity.type
_entity.pdbx_description
1 polymer ?
#
loop_
_entity_poly.entity_id
_entity_poly.type
_entity_poly.pdbx_seq_one_letter_code
_entity_poly.pdbx_strand_id
1 'polypeptide(L)'
;MDEDIEIINTNTRNEKIKNFFIINKKKIIIFASFFILVAIFYFLFLEIKERNKIKLSEKYNKIKIEHKINNKENTKNKLIEVIYKNDTTYSPLALYFILDNEILTENNEINKLFDQVINKTKLDKEIKNLIIYKKALFNADQAQESDLLNILNPLINSESVWK
;
A
#
# COMPACT_ATOMS: atom_id res chain seq x y z
N MET A 1 -60.07 -23.00 -6.64
CA MET A 1 -59.32 -23.62 -7.77
C MET A 1 -57.93 -23.05 -7.94
N ASP A 2 -57.73 -21.75 -7.71
CA ASP A 2 -56.38 -21.11 -7.79
C ASP A 2 -55.46 -21.44 -6.60
N GLU A 3 -55.99 -21.56 -5.40
CA GLU A 3 -55.23 -21.91 -4.16
C GLU A 3 -54.60 -23.32 -4.24
N ASP A 4 -55.34 -24.30 -4.79
CA ASP A 4 -54.81 -25.67 -4.94
C ASP A 4 -53.67 -25.75 -5.96
N ILE A 5 -53.72 -24.94 -7.03
CA ILE A 5 -52.67 -24.84 -8.03
C ILE A 5 -51.40 -24.19 -7.46
N GLU A 6 -51.57 -23.21 -6.60
CA GLU A 6 -50.43 -22.51 -5.96
C GLU A 6 -49.74 -23.42 -4.95
N ILE A 7 -50.47 -24.19 -4.15
CA ILE A 7 -49.95 -25.19 -3.19
C ILE A 7 -49.19 -26.31 -3.92
N ILE A 8 -49.74 -26.82 -5.03
CA ILE A 8 -49.09 -27.87 -5.86
C ILE A 8 -47.79 -27.34 -6.49
N ASN A 9 -47.78 -26.10 -6.94
CA ASN A 9 -46.60 -25.47 -7.54
C ASN A 9 -45.47 -25.26 -6.53
N THR A 10 -45.80 -24.81 -5.30
CA THR A 10 -44.81 -24.61 -4.21
C THR A 10 -44.22 -25.93 -3.72
N ASN A 11 -45.04 -27.00 -3.57
CA ASN A 11 -44.57 -28.34 -3.19
C ASN A 11 -43.65 -28.93 -4.24
N THR A 12 -43.99 -28.84 -5.52
CA THR A 12 -43.17 -29.33 -6.61
C THR A 12 -41.82 -28.57 -6.70
N ARG A 13 -41.84 -27.29 -6.43
CA ARG A 13 -40.62 -26.44 -6.39
C ARG A 13 -39.71 -26.84 -5.24
N ASN A 14 -40.26 -27.05 -4.04
CA ASN A 14 -39.51 -27.47 -2.85
C ASN A 14 -38.89 -28.85 -3.03
N GLU A 15 -39.59 -29.79 -3.64
CA GLU A 15 -39.05 -31.11 -3.97
C GLU A 15 -37.92 -31.04 -5.00
N LYS A 16 -38.03 -30.22 -6.04
CA LYS A 16 -36.95 -29.99 -7.00
C LYS A 16 -35.71 -29.44 -6.34
N ILE A 17 -35.85 -28.45 -5.44
CA ILE A 17 -34.74 -27.88 -4.68
C ILE A 17 -34.10 -28.93 -3.79
N LYS A 18 -34.89 -29.69 -3.01
CA LYS A 18 -34.42 -30.79 -2.16
C LYS A 18 -33.62 -31.83 -2.95
N ASN A 19 -34.16 -32.27 -4.06
CA ASN A 19 -33.52 -33.26 -4.95
C ASN A 19 -32.22 -32.71 -5.53
N PHE A 20 -32.18 -31.45 -5.93
CA PHE A 20 -30.94 -30.80 -6.40
C PHE A 20 -29.83 -30.85 -5.34
N PHE A 21 -30.14 -30.53 -4.09
CA PHE A 21 -29.17 -30.59 -2.99
C PHE A 21 -28.72 -32.02 -2.69
N ILE A 22 -29.63 -33.01 -2.74
CA ILE A 22 -29.32 -34.42 -2.49
C ILE A 22 -28.39 -34.95 -3.60
N ILE A 23 -28.70 -34.70 -4.84
CA ILE A 23 -27.94 -35.19 -6.00
C ILE A 23 -26.56 -34.52 -6.07
N ASN A 24 -26.49 -33.22 -5.76
CA ASN A 24 -25.24 -32.47 -5.90
C ASN A 24 -24.49 -32.29 -4.55
N LYS A 25 -24.86 -32.99 -3.49
CA LYS A 25 -24.31 -32.85 -2.13
C LYS A 25 -22.77 -32.83 -2.13
N LYS A 26 -22.12 -33.77 -2.81
CA LYS A 26 -20.64 -33.84 -2.88
C LYS A 26 -20.04 -32.58 -3.56
N LYS A 27 -20.63 -32.13 -4.66
CA LYS A 27 -20.16 -30.94 -5.40
C LYS A 27 -20.33 -29.68 -4.54
N ILE A 28 -21.47 -29.56 -3.85
CA ILE A 28 -21.76 -28.42 -2.96
C ILE A 28 -20.77 -28.37 -1.79
N ILE A 29 -20.45 -29.51 -1.18
CA ILE A 29 -19.46 -29.59 -0.10
C ILE A 29 -18.07 -29.19 -0.59
N ILE A 30 -17.64 -29.70 -1.75
CA ILE A 30 -16.34 -29.33 -2.35
C ILE A 30 -16.30 -27.82 -2.62
N PHE A 31 -17.36 -27.28 -3.20
CA PHE A 31 -17.46 -25.85 -3.50
C PHE A 31 -17.43 -24.99 -2.22
N ALA A 32 -18.18 -25.37 -1.21
CA ALA A 32 -18.18 -24.69 0.08
C ALA A 32 -16.81 -24.74 0.78
N SER A 33 -16.16 -25.92 0.76
CA SER A 33 -14.81 -26.06 1.35
C SER A 33 -13.76 -25.23 0.61
N PHE A 34 -13.87 -25.08 -0.69
CA PHE A 34 -13.00 -24.19 -1.48
C PHE A 34 -13.12 -22.73 -1.03
N PHE A 35 -14.35 -22.23 -0.84
CA PHE A 35 -14.56 -20.85 -0.36
C PHE A 35 -14.03 -20.63 1.06
N ILE A 36 -14.17 -21.63 1.93
CA ILE A 36 -13.62 -21.56 3.29
C ILE A 36 -12.08 -21.46 3.22
N LEU A 37 -11.43 -22.26 2.38
CA LEU A 37 -9.98 -22.19 2.21
C LEU A 37 -9.53 -20.82 1.69
N VAL A 38 -10.21 -20.28 0.66
CA VAL A 38 -9.92 -18.94 0.14
C VAL A 38 -10.06 -17.87 1.23
N ALA A 39 -11.11 -17.96 2.05
CA ALA A 39 -11.30 -17.03 3.16
C ALA A 39 -10.18 -17.12 4.20
N ILE A 40 -9.75 -18.33 4.56
CA ILE A 40 -8.62 -18.54 5.48
C ILE A 40 -7.33 -17.92 4.92
N PHE A 41 -7.00 -18.18 3.66
CA PHE A 41 -5.82 -17.59 3.02
C PHE A 41 -5.89 -16.06 2.98
N TYR A 42 -7.07 -15.50 2.72
CA TYR A 42 -7.28 -14.06 2.73
C TYR A 42 -7.01 -13.44 4.11
N PHE A 43 -7.56 -14.04 5.18
CA PHE A 43 -7.31 -13.57 6.56
C PHE A 43 -5.85 -13.71 6.98
N LEU A 44 -5.20 -14.82 6.64
CA LEU A 44 -3.75 -15.00 6.89
C LEU A 44 -2.92 -13.94 6.17
N PHE A 45 -3.26 -13.62 4.93
CA PHE A 45 -2.58 -12.58 4.16
C PHE A 45 -2.72 -11.19 4.83
N LEU A 46 -3.92 -10.84 5.30
CA LEU A 46 -4.15 -9.58 6.02
C LEU A 46 -3.33 -9.52 7.32
N GLU A 47 -3.32 -10.58 8.09
CA GLU A 47 -2.58 -10.68 9.34
C GLU A 47 -1.06 -10.51 9.11
N ILE A 48 -0.50 -11.19 8.11
CA ILE A 48 0.92 -11.05 7.76
C ILE A 48 1.25 -9.61 7.34
N LYS A 49 0.38 -8.99 6.55
CA LYS A 49 0.55 -7.60 6.12
C LYS A 49 0.57 -6.64 7.30
N GLU A 50 -0.35 -6.80 8.24
CA GLU A 50 -0.43 -5.96 9.45
C GLU A 50 0.80 -6.15 10.35
N ARG A 51 1.19 -7.39 10.62
CA ARG A 51 2.41 -7.70 11.40
C ARG A 51 3.67 -7.11 10.77
N ASN A 52 3.79 -7.16 9.45
CA ASN A 52 4.92 -6.55 8.75
C ASN A 52 4.93 -5.03 8.89
N LYS A 53 3.77 -4.39 8.85
CA LYS A 53 3.63 -2.94 9.07
C LYS A 53 4.01 -2.54 10.50
N ILE A 54 3.58 -3.31 11.51
CA ILE A 54 3.95 -3.10 12.92
C ILE A 54 5.47 -3.22 13.09
N LYS A 55 6.08 -4.29 12.59
CA LYS A 55 7.54 -4.47 12.64
C LYS A 55 8.31 -3.33 11.97
N LEU A 56 7.79 -2.82 10.85
CA LEU A 56 8.41 -1.69 10.15
C LEU A 56 8.28 -0.39 10.95
N SER A 57 7.13 -0.18 11.61
CA SER A 57 6.90 0.93 12.55
C SER A 57 7.90 0.92 13.69
N GLU A 58 8.04 -0.24 14.35
CA GLU A 58 8.99 -0.42 15.45
C GLU A 58 10.43 -0.16 14.99
N LYS A 59 10.81 -0.73 13.81
CA LYS A 59 12.13 -0.50 13.21
C LYS A 59 12.38 1.00 12.97
N TYR A 60 11.43 1.71 12.35
CA TYR A 60 11.54 3.14 12.08
C TYR A 60 11.67 3.97 13.38
N ASN A 61 10.83 3.69 14.37
CA ASN A 61 10.86 4.39 15.64
C ASN A 61 12.19 4.14 16.39
N LYS A 62 12.69 2.90 16.38
CA LYS A 62 13.99 2.56 16.95
C LYS A 62 15.12 3.34 16.29
N ILE A 63 15.12 3.44 14.96
CA ILE A 63 16.11 4.21 14.21
C ILE A 63 16.10 5.68 14.63
N LYS A 64 14.91 6.29 14.80
CA LYS A 64 14.78 7.69 15.25
C LYS A 64 15.36 7.91 16.65
N ILE A 65 15.14 6.96 17.57
CA ILE A 65 15.66 7.02 18.93
C ILE A 65 17.19 6.87 18.91
N GLU A 66 17.70 5.88 18.18
CA GLU A 66 19.13 5.61 18.08
C GLU A 66 19.91 6.73 17.36
N HIS A 67 19.27 7.47 16.43
CA HIS A 67 19.90 8.58 15.73
C HIS A 67 20.42 9.66 16.70
N LYS A 68 19.69 9.92 17.79
CA LYS A 68 20.11 10.90 18.81
C LYS A 68 21.38 10.52 19.58
N ILE A 69 21.75 9.25 19.52
CA ILE A 69 22.81 8.66 20.34
C ILE A 69 24.04 8.28 19.49
N ASN A 70 23.90 7.98 18.19
CA ASN A 70 24.96 7.31 17.41
C ASN A 70 24.98 7.63 15.90
N ASN A 71 26.16 7.41 15.35
CA ASN A 71 26.62 7.26 13.98
C ASN A 71 25.61 7.46 12.84
N LYS A 72 25.77 8.60 12.14
CA LYS A 72 24.98 9.06 11.00
C LYS A 72 24.93 8.01 9.86
N GLU A 73 26.04 7.33 9.60
CA GLU A 73 26.14 6.31 8.54
C GLU A 73 25.26 5.07 8.80
N ASN A 74 25.24 4.56 10.02
CA ASN A 74 24.38 3.44 10.38
C ASN A 74 22.88 3.82 10.30
N THR A 75 22.55 5.03 10.71
CA THR A 75 21.19 5.58 10.59
C THR A 75 20.77 5.69 9.11
N LYS A 76 21.65 6.21 8.25
CA LYS A 76 21.43 6.30 6.80
C LYS A 76 21.05 4.95 6.21
N ASN A 77 21.88 3.93 6.42
CA ASN A 77 21.66 2.61 5.85
C ASN A 77 20.35 1.98 6.30
N LYS A 78 20.03 2.09 7.60
CA LYS A 78 18.76 1.58 8.15
C LYS A 78 17.53 2.31 7.58
N LEU A 79 17.59 3.63 7.39
CA LEU A 79 16.49 4.40 6.80
C LEU A 79 16.31 4.08 5.32
N ILE A 80 17.39 3.91 4.57
CA ILE A 80 17.35 3.46 3.18
C ILE A 80 16.64 2.09 3.08
N GLU A 81 16.95 1.15 3.97
CA GLU A 81 16.23 -0.13 4.01
C GLU A 81 14.72 0.05 4.26
N VAL A 82 14.30 1.00 5.10
CA VAL A 82 12.89 1.32 5.33
C VAL A 82 12.25 1.87 4.06
N ILE A 83 12.93 2.76 3.34
CA ILE A 83 12.46 3.33 2.07
C ILE A 83 12.20 2.22 1.05
N TYR A 84 13.12 1.27 0.90
CA TYR A 84 13.00 0.16 -0.05
C TYR A 84 11.95 -0.91 0.33
N LYS A 85 11.33 -0.81 1.53
CA LYS A 85 10.14 -1.63 1.85
C LYS A 85 8.89 -1.19 1.11
N ASN A 86 8.91 -0.01 0.48
CA ASN A 86 7.80 0.58 -0.29
C ASN A 86 6.49 0.64 0.52
N ASP A 87 6.60 0.85 1.82
CA ASP A 87 5.45 1.05 2.69
C ASP A 87 4.88 2.45 2.51
N THR A 88 3.55 2.54 2.40
CA THR A 88 2.84 3.80 2.11
C THR A 88 3.04 4.89 3.17
N THR A 89 3.38 4.51 4.40
CA THR A 89 3.57 5.41 5.53
C THR A 89 5.06 5.61 5.82
N TYR A 90 5.79 4.50 6.01
CA TYR A 90 7.14 4.57 6.56
C TYR A 90 8.21 4.88 5.51
N SER A 91 8.00 4.57 4.22
CA SER A 91 8.96 4.94 3.18
C SER A 91 9.04 6.46 2.98
N PRO A 92 7.93 7.22 2.86
CA PRO A 92 7.98 8.68 2.86
C PRO A 92 8.55 9.27 4.15
N LEU A 93 8.16 8.75 5.32
CA LEU A 93 8.65 9.25 6.61
C LEU A 93 10.16 9.05 6.76
N ALA A 94 10.70 7.92 6.29
CA ALA A 94 12.14 7.67 6.33
C ALA A 94 12.90 8.62 5.39
N LEU A 95 12.36 8.91 4.21
CA LEU A 95 12.92 9.90 3.28
C LEU A 95 12.95 11.29 3.92
N TYR A 96 11.84 11.74 4.51
CA TYR A 96 11.78 13.04 5.18
C TYR A 96 12.74 13.12 6.37
N PHE A 97 12.87 12.04 7.14
CA PHE A 97 13.82 12.01 8.25
C PHE A 97 15.27 12.15 7.77
N ILE A 98 15.62 11.56 6.63
CA ILE A 98 16.94 11.75 6.01
C ILE A 98 17.17 13.21 5.63
N LEU A 99 16.18 13.86 5.03
CA LEU A 99 16.26 15.26 4.59
C LEU A 99 16.33 16.23 5.79
N ASP A 100 15.39 16.11 6.72
CA ASP A 100 15.22 17.03 7.84
C ASP A 100 16.41 16.99 8.82
N ASN A 101 17.15 15.88 8.87
CA ASN A 101 18.33 15.73 9.73
C ASN A 101 19.67 15.74 8.94
N GLU A 102 19.62 16.07 7.66
CA GLU A 102 20.78 16.11 6.76
C GLU A 102 21.66 14.84 6.87
N ILE A 103 21.01 13.68 6.99
CA ILE A 103 21.69 12.39 7.17
C ILE A 103 22.46 12.01 5.92
N LEU A 104 21.92 12.37 4.75
CA LEU A 104 22.50 12.22 3.45
C LEU A 104 22.53 13.61 2.79
N THR A 105 23.68 13.96 2.18
CA THR A 105 23.89 15.27 1.54
C THR A 105 24.17 15.16 0.04
N GLU A 106 24.36 13.94 -0.45
CA GLU A 106 24.62 13.70 -1.88
C GLU A 106 23.32 13.78 -2.67
N ASN A 107 23.18 14.81 -3.51
CA ASN A 107 21.98 15.11 -4.26
C ASN A 107 21.53 13.96 -5.16
N ASN A 108 22.45 13.26 -5.81
CA ASN A 108 22.13 12.14 -6.69
C ASN A 108 21.52 10.97 -5.92
N GLU A 109 22.02 10.65 -4.73
CA GLU A 109 21.47 9.60 -3.88
C GLU A 109 20.06 9.99 -3.36
N ILE A 110 19.90 11.23 -2.91
CA ILE A 110 18.60 11.74 -2.44
C ILE A 110 17.56 11.70 -3.57
N ASN A 111 17.93 12.11 -4.77
CA ASN A 111 17.02 12.04 -5.92
C ASN A 111 16.60 10.60 -6.25
N LYS A 112 17.51 9.62 -6.17
CA LYS A 112 17.16 8.21 -6.31
C LYS A 112 16.18 7.74 -5.24
N LEU A 113 16.30 8.21 -3.99
CA LEU A 113 15.36 7.89 -2.93
C LEU A 113 13.99 8.51 -3.16
N PHE A 114 13.92 9.75 -3.65
CA PHE A 114 12.67 10.36 -4.10
C PHE A 114 12.01 9.50 -5.19
N ASP A 115 12.77 9.10 -6.21
CA ASP A 115 12.26 8.27 -7.32
C ASP A 115 11.79 6.90 -6.85
N GLN A 116 12.51 6.29 -5.90
CA GLN A 116 12.08 5.05 -5.26
C GLN A 116 10.70 5.21 -4.59
N VAL A 117 10.52 6.25 -3.80
CA VAL A 117 9.25 6.50 -3.10
C VAL A 117 8.13 6.85 -4.08
N ILE A 118 8.36 7.74 -5.03
CA ILE A 118 7.36 8.21 -6.00
C ILE A 118 6.89 7.07 -6.92
N ASN A 119 7.82 6.21 -7.39
CA ASN A 119 7.55 5.27 -8.47
C ASN A 119 7.27 3.84 -7.98
N LYS A 120 7.74 3.46 -6.78
CA LYS A 120 7.64 2.08 -6.28
C LYS A 120 6.67 1.92 -5.12
N THR A 121 6.34 3.01 -4.41
CA THR A 121 5.39 2.98 -3.30
C THR A 121 3.97 3.26 -3.80
N LYS A 122 2.99 2.46 -3.37
CA LYS A 122 1.57 2.66 -3.72
C LYS A 122 0.96 3.77 -2.86
N LEU A 123 1.36 5.00 -3.12
CA LEU A 123 0.91 6.18 -2.39
C LEU A 123 -0.47 6.66 -2.87
N ASP A 124 -1.22 7.28 -1.97
CA ASP A 124 -2.37 8.09 -2.36
C ASP A 124 -1.92 9.25 -3.25
N LYS A 125 -2.81 9.68 -4.17
CA LYS A 125 -2.49 10.69 -5.19
C LYS A 125 -1.91 11.97 -4.56
N GLU A 126 -2.54 12.49 -3.50
CA GLU A 126 -2.10 13.73 -2.86
C GLU A 126 -0.76 13.58 -2.13
N ILE A 127 -0.51 12.43 -1.50
CA ILE A 127 0.79 12.14 -0.86
C ILE A 127 1.89 12.03 -1.92
N LYS A 128 1.61 11.36 -3.05
CA LYS A 128 2.55 11.29 -4.17
C LYS A 128 2.87 12.68 -4.71
N ASN A 129 1.86 13.52 -4.90
CA ASN A 129 2.00 14.88 -5.37
C ASN A 129 2.82 15.76 -4.40
N LEU A 130 2.59 15.62 -3.10
CA LEU A 130 3.42 16.29 -2.08
C LEU A 130 4.89 15.89 -2.18
N ILE A 131 5.18 14.61 -2.44
CA ILE A 131 6.57 14.13 -2.54
C ILE A 131 7.22 14.66 -3.83
N ILE A 132 6.47 14.74 -4.94
CA ILE A 132 6.94 15.37 -6.19
C ILE A 132 7.26 16.85 -5.96
N TYR A 133 6.37 17.58 -5.29
CA TYR A 133 6.59 18.96 -4.92
C TYR A 133 7.86 19.13 -4.06
N LYS A 134 8.02 18.29 -3.02
CA LYS A 134 9.21 18.30 -2.18
C LYS A 134 10.49 17.96 -2.95
N LYS A 135 10.42 17.05 -3.94
CA LYS A 135 11.55 16.76 -4.82
C LYS A 135 11.95 18.00 -5.63
N ALA A 136 10.97 18.73 -6.17
CA ALA A 136 11.24 19.97 -6.89
C ALA A 136 11.88 21.04 -5.98
N LEU A 137 11.33 21.23 -4.77
CA LEU A 137 11.91 22.16 -3.78
C LEU A 137 13.35 21.79 -3.41
N PHE A 138 13.63 20.50 -3.19
CA PHE A 138 14.97 20.02 -2.88
C PHE A 138 15.98 20.36 -3.99
N ASN A 139 15.55 20.35 -5.25
CA ASN A 139 16.41 20.63 -6.40
C ASN A 139 16.40 22.12 -6.83
N ALA A 140 15.59 22.98 -6.21
CA ALA A 140 15.31 24.34 -6.69
C ALA A 140 16.58 25.21 -6.83
N ASP A 141 17.53 25.06 -5.92
CA ASP A 141 18.75 25.89 -5.91
C ASP A 141 19.83 25.42 -6.91
N GLN A 142 19.69 24.21 -7.48
CA GLN A 142 20.74 23.57 -8.28
C GLN A 142 20.31 23.17 -9.67
N ALA A 143 19.01 22.92 -9.87
CA ALA A 143 18.46 22.47 -11.15
C ALA A 143 18.15 23.65 -12.08
N GLN A 144 18.22 23.40 -13.38
CA GLN A 144 17.72 24.34 -14.38
C GLN A 144 16.16 24.39 -14.35
N GLU A 145 15.59 25.49 -14.80
CA GLU A 145 14.14 25.66 -14.88
C GLU A 145 13.46 24.51 -15.64
N SER A 146 14.04 24.06 -16.75
CA SER A 146 13.54 22.93 -17.54
C SER A 146 13.44 21.64 -16.74
N ASP A 147 14.40 21.38 -15.85
CA ASP A 147 14.44 20.17 -15.04
C ASP A 147 13.38 20.24 -13.92
N LEU A 148 13.20 21.41 -13.32
CA LEU A 148 12.15 21.65 -12.33
C LEU A 148 10.76 21.48 -12.94
N LEU A 149 10.54 22.03 -14.15
CA LEU A 149 9.29 21.87 -14.89
C LEU A 149 9.03 20.38 -15.22
N ASN A 150 10.05 19.62 -15.58
CA ASN A 150 9.93 18.18 -15.81
C ASN A 150 9.52 17.43 -14.53
N ILE A 151 10.11 17.75 -13.38
CA ILE A 151 9.74 17.15 -12.09
C ILE A 151 8.29 17.50 -11.73
N LEU A 152 7.88 18.75 -11.95
CA LEU A 152 6.54 19.28 -11.60
C LEU A 152 5.45 18.93 -12.60
N ASN A 153 5.79 18.48 -13.81
CA ASN A 153 4.82 18.23 -14.87
C ASN A 153 3.62 17.36 -14.45
N PRO A 154 3.81 16.24 -13.69
CA PRO A 154 2.67 15.46 -13.19
C PRO A 154 1.76 16.24 -12.25
N LEU A 155 2.31 17.23 -11.54
CA LEU A 155 1.60 18.07 -10.58
C LEU A 155 0.81 19.18 -11.28
N ILE A 156 1.45 19.89 -12.21
CA ILE A 156 0.87 20.99 -12.98
C ILE A 156 -0.38 20.53 -13.73
N ASN A 157 -0.36 19.31 -14.26
CA ASN A 157 -1.47 18.72 -15.01
C ASN A 157 -2.48 17.96 -14.12
N SER A 158 -2.41 18.13 -12.81
CA SER A 158 -3.32 17.48 -11.86
C SER A 158 -4.25 18.47 -11.17
N GLU A 159 -5.33 17.95 -10.57
CA GLU A 159 -6.23 18.73 -9.67
C GLU A 159 -5.73 18.63 -8.21
N SER A 160 -4.44 18.72 -7.99
CA SER A 160 -3.85 18.61 -6.67
C SER A 160 -3.88 19.93 -5.91
N VAL A 161 -3.96 19.84 -4.58
CA VAL A 161 -3.80 21.00 -3.68
C VAL A 161 -2.37 21.55 -3.66
N TRP A 162 -1.42 20.82 -4.22
CA TRP A 162 0.00 21.18 -4.32
C TRP A 162 0.42 21.80 -5.65
N LYS A 163 -0.55 22.12 -6.52
CA LYS A 163 -0.35 22.75 -7.83
C LYS A 163 0.10 24.21 -7.69
#